data_d40a299106cf7fd030aef59851147301
#
_entry.id   d40a299106cf7fd030aef59851147301
#
_cell.length_a   1.000
_cell.length_b   1.000
_cell.length_c   1.000
_cell.angle_alpha   90.00
_cell.angle_beta   90.00
_cell.angle_gamma   90.00
#
_symmetry.space_group_name_H-M   'P 1'
#
loop_
_entity.id
_entity.type
_entity.pdbx_description
1 polymer ?
#
loop_
_entity_poly.entity_id
_entity_poly.type
_entity_poly.pdbx_seq_one_letter_code
_entity_poly.pdbx_strand_id
1 'polypeptide(L)'
;GCREGSRIRLNFQVPSQYEDEELAFVSLMDSLYIPARPESENYPDAVINLIYGGLLSSLNAAGAQAKVYKRYLLKKIIDRLSKDNSAKTLSIEYMPYIMNFLGIIYLSYAFDKSDGRDFKIVKSLFDTAIKHQDLITSPIHLGCIYNHLGQLYDCATRYMDKNPAAYFKGAIEYYRLAQKYLSKYTYPYDYGYISYKLSKLFFNYWRQKEDIQALRDAVFQLREAEKIYTYALFPEFWAEIQGQLGYLLSLLGSFTKSEDISELAIASYKNRQKVITERRDPLLWAECSENIGDIYYRIGRNKADRAALEEALEHFHDALYIFENAQLSERIKKLTTDIARTNQSLNLL
;
A
#
# COMPACT_ATOMS: atom_id res chain seq x y z
N GLY A 1 -11.26 16.11 14.26
CA GLY A 1 -12.58 16.06 13.64
C GLY A 1 -13.02 17.41 13.10
N CYS A 2 -13.85 17.38 12.08
CA CYS A 2 -14.39 18.57 11.43
C CYS A 2 -15.91 18.52 11.47
N ARG A 3 -16.58 19.65 11.77
CA ARG A 3 -18.04 19.72 11.76
C ARG A 3 -18.54 20.02 10.34
N GLU A 4 -19.44 19.17 9.84
CA GLU A 4 -20.09 19.30 8.53
C GLU A 4 -21.62 19.36 8.71
N GLY A 5 -22.15 20.58 8.92
CA GLY A 5 -23.59 20.77 9.21
C GLY A 5 -24.02 20.12 10.53
N SER A 6 -24.96 19.17 10.45
CA SER A 6 -25.46 18.38 11.60
C SER A 6 -24.58 17.18 11.97
N ARG A 7 -23.43 16.99 11.31
CA ARG A 7 -22.53 15.86 11.48
C ARG A 7 -21.14 16.29 11.91
N ILE A 8 -20.43 15.37 12.55
CA ILE A 8 -18.98 15.48 12.81
C ILE A 8 -18.31 14.38 12.02
N ARG A 9 -17.31 14.76 11.18
CA ARG A 9 -16.40 13.84 10.56
C ARG A 9 -15.18 13.65 11.44
N LEU A 10 -14.89 12.42 11.82
CA LEU A 10 -13.70 12.01 12.55
C LEU A 10 -12.77 11.27 11.60
N ASN A 11 -11.57 11.78 11.44
CA ASN A 11 -10.51 11.11 10.68
C ASN A 11 -9.52 10.49 11.67
N PHE A 12 -9.12 9.27 11.40
CA PHE A 12 -8.16 8.52 12.20
C PHE A 12 -6.84 8.46 11.43
N GLN A 13 -5.89 9.27 11.87
CA GLN A 13 -4.55 9.30 11.30
C GLN A 13 -3.53 8.97 12.37
N VAL A 14 -2.54 8.17 12.00
CA VAL A 14 -1.27 8.14 12.71
C VAL A 14 -0.46 9.30 12.17
N PRO A 15 0.13 10.18 13.01
CA PRO A 15 1.14 11.11 12.56
C PRO A 15 2.17 10.33 11.74
N SER A 16 2.55 10.84 10.56
CA SER A 16 3.59 10.20 9.75
C SER A 16 4.84 10.07 10.62
N GLN A 17 5.60 8.99 10.47
CA GLN A 17 6.88 8.85 11.17
C GLN A 17 7.92 9.88 10.66
N TYR A 18 7.55 10.66 9.67
CA TYR A 18 8.33 11.71 9.02
C TYR A 18 7.83 13.05 9.57
N GLU A 19 8.56 13.57 10.56
CA GLU A 19 8.21 14.82 11.28
C GLU A 19 8.23 16.08 10.40
N ASP A 20 8.75 16.01 9.16
CA ASP A 20 8.95 17.14 8.27
C ASP A 20 7.94 17.28 7.12
N GLU A 21 6.96 16.39 6.98
CA GLU A 21 5.91 16.57 5.98
C GLU A 21 4.80 17.49 6.52
N GLU A 22 4.90 18.79 6.22
CA GLU A 22 3.88 19.83 6.56
C GLU A 22 2.49 19.54 5.99
N LEU A 23 2.33 18.56 5.11
CA LEU A 23 1.07 18.13 4.53
C LEU A 23 0.74 16.71 5.00
N ALA A 24 0.20 16.60 6.21
CA ALA A 24 -0.46 15.36 6.61
C ALA A 24 -1.58 15.05 5.59
N PHE A 25 -1.34 14.06 4.72
CA PHE A 25 -2.35 13.60 3.78
C PHE A 25 -3.54 13.04 4.55
N VAL A 26 -4.67 13.74 4.50
CA VAL A 26 -5.92 13.32 5.11
C VAL A 26 -6.74 12.56 4.08
N SER A 27 -6.62 11.23 4.05
CA SER A 27 -7.53 10.42 3.26
C SER A 27 -8.95 10.48 3.83
N LEU A 28 -9.93 10.70 2.96
CA LEU A 28 -11.36 10.61 3.33
C LEU A 28 -11.81 9.16 3.54
N MET A 29 -10.97 8.20 3.13
CA MET A 29 -11.33 6.79 3.11
C MET A 29 -11.57 6.19 4.50
N ASP A 30 -10.91 6.71 5.55
CA ASP A 30 -10.99 6.19 6.90
C ASP A 30 -11.74 7.15 7.86
N SER A 31 -12.84 7.74 7.38
CA SER A 31 -13.62 8.69 8.16
C SER A 31 -14.87 8.05 8.78
N LEU A 32 -15.13 8.39 10.05
CA LEU A 32 -16.38 8.09 10.75
C LEU A 32 -17.26 9.34 10.80
N TYR A 33 -18.52 9.20 10.43
CA TYR A 33 -19.52 10.25 10.54
C TYR A 33 -20.47 9.96 11.69
N ILE A 34 -20.59 10.92 12.62
CA ILE A 34 -21.48 10.86 13.76
C ILE A 34 -22.35 12.13 13.83
N PRO A 35 -23.50 12.09 14.52
CA PRO A 35 -24.30 13.31 14.78
C PRO A 35 -23.48 14.39 15.48
N ALA A 36 -23.62 15.66 15.09
CA ALA A 36 -22.96 16.78 15.78
C ALA A 36 -23.51 17.04 17.19
N ARG A 37 -24.75 16.59 17.43
CA ARG A 37 -25.38 16.57 18.74
C ARG A 37 -25.99 15.20 18.96
N PRO A 38 -25.71 14.54 20.10
CA PRO A 38 -26.40 13.30 20.44
C PRO A 38 -27.88 13.57 20.72
N GLU A 39 -28.74 12.58 20.44
CA GLU A 39 -30.17 12.65 20.79
C GLU A 39 -30.41 12.62 22.31
N SER A 40 -29.41 12.17 23.07
CA SER A 40 -29.31 12.14 24.52
C SER A 40 -28.16 13.03 25.01
N GLU A 41 -28.03 13.28 26.29
CA GLU A 41 -26.95 14.07 26.88
C GLU A 41 -25.55 13.53 26.57
N ASN A 42 -25.43 12.22 26.27
CA ASN A 42 -24.19 11.55 25.96
C ASN A 42 -24.30 10.73 24.64
N TYR A 43 -23.18 10.57 23.94
CA TYR A 43 -23.12 9.63 22.86
C TYR A 43 -23.29 8.19 23.36
N PRO A 44 -24.04 7.34 22.61
CA PRO A 44 -24.16 5.92 22.94
C PRO A 44 -22.79 5.25 23.01
N ASP A 45 -22.66 4.26 23.90
CA ASP A 45 -21.43 3.45 24.04
C ASP A 45 -20.94 2.86 22.70
N ALA A 46 -21.86 2.57 21.79
CA ALA A 46 -21.52 2.14 20.42
C ALA A 46 -20.66 3.16 19.68
N VAL A 47 -20.97 4.46 19.76
CA VAL A 47 -20.18 5.52 19.12
C VAL A 47 -18.79 5.59 19.74
N ILE A 48 -18.71 5.52 21.06
CA ILE A 48 -17.43 5.52 21.80
C ILE A 48 -16.58 4.31 21.37
N ASN A 49 -17.18 3.13 21.30
CA ASN A 49 -16.49 1.91 20.86
C ASN A 49 -16.06 2.00 19.40
N LEU A 50 -16.84 2.64 18.51
CA LEU A 50 -16.43 2.89 17.11
C LEU A 50 -15.20 3.81 17.05
N ILE A 51 -15.18 4.89 17.84
CA ILE A 51 -14.03 5.81 17.92
C ILE A 51 -12.78 5.08 18.40
N TYR A 52 -12.86 4.27 19.46
CA TYR A 52 -11.73 3.47 19.93
C TYR A 52 -11.28 2.43 18.88
N GLY A 53 -12.22 1.79 18.21
CA GLY A 53 -11.92 0.86 17.12
C GLY A 53 -11.16 1.53 15.97
N GLY A 54 -11.59 2.74 15.59
CA GLY A 54 -10.91 3.54 14.56
C GLY A 54 -9.50 3.93 14.96
N LEU A 55 -9.31 4.41 16.17
CA LEU A 55 -7.98 4.74 16.71
C LEU A 55 -7.06 3.53 16.70
N LEU A 56 -7.54 2.38 17.20
CA LEU A 56 -6.75 1.13 17.19
C LEU A 56 -6.45 0.65 15.78
N SER A 57 -7.40 0.77 14.84
CA SER A 57 -7.21 0.34 13.44
C SER A 57 -6.13 1.16 12.75
N SER A 58 -6.06 2.47 13.03
CA SER A 58 -5.08 3.38 12.47
C SER A 58 -3.67 3.22 13.05
N LEU A 59 -3.52 2.65 14.27
CA LEU A 59 -2.21 2.48 14.89
C LEU A 59 -1.34 1.47 14.12
N ASN A 60 -0.14 1.87 13.76
CA ASN A 60 0.87 0.98 13.21
C ASN A 60 1.60 0.26 14.35
N ALA A 61 1.20 -1.00 14.61
CA ALA A 61 1.79 -1.80 15.68
C ALA A 61 3.15 -2.36 15.25
N ALA A 62 4.23 -1.81 15.77
CA ALA A 62 5.58 -2.31 15.57
C ALA A 62 5.85 -3.53 16.46
N GLY A 63 6.33 -4.63 15.84
CA GLY A 63 6.69 -5.86 16.54
C GLY A 63 5.51 -6.83 16.77
N ALA A 64 5.86 -8.11 16.98
CA ALA A 64 4.89 -9.20 17.08
C ALA A 64 3.94 -9.05 18.30
N GLN A 65 4.47 -8.65 19.45
CA GLN A 65 3.68 -8.50 20.68
C GLN A 65 2.66 -7.35 20.56
N ALA A 66 3.07 -6.21 19.98
CA ALA A 66 2.19 -5.08 19.78
C ALA A 66 1.04 -5.42 18.81
N LYS A 67 1.31 -6.20 17.75
CA LYS A 67 0.28 -6.72 16.83
C LYS A 67 -0.72 -7.64 17.54
N VAL A 68 -0.26 -8.56 18.38
CA VAL A 68 -1.12 -9.46 19.17
C VAL A 68 -1.99 -8.64 20.12
N TYR A 69 -1.42 -7.66 20.81
CA TYR A 69 -2.18 -6.82 21.74
C TYR A 69 -3.21 -5.93 21.04
N LYS A 70 -2.84 -5.29 19.93
CA LYS A 70 -3.77 -4.55 19.06
C LYS A 70 -4.97 -5.42 18.67
N ARG A 71 -4.70 -6.61 18.19
CA ARG A 71 -5.73 -7.57 17.79
C ARG A 71 -6.66 -7.97 18.95
N TYR A 72 -6.10 -8.23 20.13
CA TYR A 72 -6.89 -8.51 21.33
C TYR A 72 -7.84 -7.36 21.68
N LEU A 73 -7.38 -6.10 21.63
CA LEU A 73 -8.21 -4.94 21.90
C LEU A 73 -9.30 -4.76 20.83
N LEU A 74 -8.97 -4.92 19.55
CA LEU A 74 -9.96 -4.88 18.46
C LEU A 74 -11.04 -5.94 18.66
N LYS A 75 -10.66 -7.17 19.03
CA LYS A 75 -11.62 -8.23 19.34
C LYS A 75 -12.59 -7.84 20.45
N LYS A 76 -12.08 -7.24 21.54
CA LYS A 76 -12.95 -6.75 22.64
C LYS A 76 -13.95 -5.70 22.19
N ILE A 77 -13.52 -4.77 21.31
CA ILE A 77 -14.40 -3.74 20.78
C ILE A 77 -15.47 -4.37 19.88
N ILE A 78 -15.07 -5.26 18.97
CA ILE A 78 -15.99 -6.00 18.12
C ILE A 78 -17.03 -6.77 18.94
N ASP A 79 -16.61 -7.49 19.99
CA ASP A 79 -17.52 -8.24 20.87
C ASP A 79 -18.51 -7.32 21.60
N ARG A 80 -18.10 -6.12 22.01
CA ARG A 80 -18.98 -5.11 22.59
C ARG A 80 -20.00 -4.60 21.56
N LEU A 81 -19.53 -4.17 20.37
CA LEU A 81 -20.38 -3.67 19.31
C LEU A 81 -21.39 -4.74 18.82
N SER A 82 -21.02 -6.02 18.86
CA SER A 82 -21.90 -7.12 18.48
C SER A 82 -22.99 -7.41 19.52
N LYS A 83 -22.70 -7.15 20.80
CA LYS A 83 -23.66 -7.36 21.92
C LYS A 83 -24.57 -6.15 22.14
N ASP A 84 -24.08 -4.98 21.79
CA ASP A 84 -24.78 -3.73 22.04
C ASP A 84 -25.77 -3.45 20.92
N ASN A 85 -27.07 -3.51 21.24
CA ASN A 85 -28.12 -3.10 20.31
C ASN A 85 -28.11 -1.57 20.05
N SER A 86 -27.28 -0.79 20.73
CA SER A 86 -27.23 0.67 20.61
C SER A 86 -26.74 1.13 19.22
N ALA A 87 -25.99 0.31 18.49
CA ALA A 87 -25.69 0.58 17.07
C ALA A 87 -26.98 0.60 16.21
N LYS A 88 -28.03 -0.13 16.61
CA LYS A 88 -29.35 -0.12 15.96
C LYS A 88 -30.22 1.07 16.37
N THR A 89 -29.88 1.75 17.45
CA THR A 89 -30.58 2.96 17.93
C THR A 89 -30.08 4.24 17.30
N LEU A 90 -28.93 4.19 16.61
CA LEU A 90 -28.48 5.32 15.81
C LEU A 90 -29.45 5.52 14.63
N SER A 91 -29.77 6.78 14.35
CA SER A 91 -30.68 7.11 13.25
C SER A 91 -30.25 6.41 11.94
N ILE A 92 -31.22 5.89 11.20
CA ILE A 92 -31.00 5.12 9.97
C ILE A 92 -30.14 5.88 8.95
N GLU A 93 -30.15 7.21 9.00
CA GLU A 93 -29.35 8.08 8.10
C GLU A 93 -27.83 7.90 8.26
N TYR A 94 -27.36 7.37 9.40
CA TYR A 94 -25.94 7.09 9.65
C TYR A 94 -25.54 5.64 9.32
N MET A 95 -26.51 4.78 8.98
CA MET A 95 -26.30 3.36 8.75
C MET A 95 -25.17 3.06 7.76
N PRO A 96 -25.10 3.67 6.56
CA PRO A 96 -24.03 3.34 5.61
C PRO A 96 -22.63 3.70 6.14
N TYR A 97 -22.52 4.81 6.88
CA TYR A 97 -21.24 5.24 7.44
C TYR A 97 -20.79 4.34 8.59
N ILE A 98 -21.72 3.94 9.46
CA ILE A 98 -21.44 3.04 10.58
C ILE A 98 -21.04 1.65 10.08
N MET A 99 -21.77 1.11 9.10
CA MET A 99 -21.49 -0.21 8.53
C MET A 99 -20.15 -0.24 7.80
N ASN A 100 -19.83 0.82 7.04
CA ASN A 100 -18.52 0.96 6.44
C ASN A 100 -17.41 0.99 7.50
N PHE A 101 -17.60 1.77 8.56
CA PHE A 101 -16.57 1.92 9.60
C PHE A 101 -16.40 0.66 10.45
N LEU A 102 -17.48 -0.04 10.76
CA LEU A 102 -17.44 -1.38 11.34
C LEU A 102 -16.65 -2.36 10.46
N GLY A 103 -16.91 -2.31 9.16
CA GLY A 103 -16.17 -3.10 8.16
C GLY A 103 -14.66 -2.84 8.23
N ILE A 104 -14.22 -1.58 8.38
CA ILE A 104 -12.80 -1.22 8.54
C ILE A 104 -12.21 -1.82 9.83
N ILE A 105 -12.92 -1.72 10.96
CA ILE A 105 -12.47 -2.27 12.24
C ILE A 105 -12.31 -3.79 12.14
N TYR A 106 -13.29 -4.48 11.57
CA TYR A 106 -13.22 -5.92 11.35
C TYR A 106 -12.13 -6.32 10.36
N LEU A 107 -11.97 -5.56 9.28
CA LEU A 107 -10.91 -5.76 8.30
C LEU A 107 -9.53 -5.68 8.96
N SER A 108 -9.30 -4.66 9.80
CA SER A 108 -8.05 -4.51 10.57
C SER A 108 -7.82 -5.63 11.58
N TYR A 109 -8.88 -6.23 12.12
CA TYR A 109 -8.81 -7.40 13.00
C TYR A 109 -8.48 -8.68 12.25
N ALA A 110 -9.13 -8.90 11.08
CA ALA A 110 -9.08 -10.14 10.32
C ALA A 110 -7.79 -10.33 9.52
N PHE A 111 -6.98 -9.28 9.33
CA PHE A 111 -5.84 -9.26 8.41
C PHE A 111 -4.77 -10.35 8.65
N ASP A 112 -4.66 -10.88 9.87
CA ASP A 112 -3.57 -11.80 10.21
C ASP A 112 -3.96 -13.31 10.14
N LYS A 113 -5.24 -13.65 10.11
CA LYS A 113 -5.75 -15.04 10.04
C LYS A 113 -7.18 -15.07 9.50
N SER A 114 -7.36 -14.76 8.22
CA SER A 114 -8.69 -14.82 7.64
C SER A 114 -9.13 -16.28 7.45
N ASP A 115 -10.02 -16.75 8.31
CA ASP A 115 -10.89 -17.84 7.90
C ASP A 115 -12.01 -17.23 7.01
N GLY A 116 -12.62 -18.05 6.16
CA GLY A 116 -13.66 -17.56 5.24
C GLY A 116 -14.91 -16.99 5.96
N ARG A 117 -14.99 -17.09 7.29
CA ARG A 117 -16.05 -16.50 8.12
C ARG A 117 -15.84 -15.00 8.28
N ASP A 118 -14.61 -14.59 8.62
CA ASP A 118 -14.27 -13.18 8.76
C ASP A 118 -14.50 -12.41 7.44
N PHE A 119 -14.10 -13.00 6.30
CA PHE A 119 -14.39 -12.42 4.98
C PHE A 119 -15.90 -12.18 4.76
N LYS A 120 -16.75 -13.17 5.07
CA LYS A 120 -18.20 -13.05 4.89
C LYS A 120 -18.81 -11.97 5.79
N ILE A 121 -18.34 -11.87 7.03
CA ILE A 121 -18.80 -10.85 7.98
C ILE A 121 -18.44 -9.44 7.46
N VAL A 122 -17.17 -9.22 7.12
CA VAL A 122 -16.70 -7.92 6.63
C VAL A 122 -17.42 -7.54 5.33
N LYS A 123 -17.55 -8.51 4.40
CA LYS A 123 -18.28 -8.28 3.16
C LYS A 123 -19.74 -7.88 3.42
N SER A 124 -20.43 -8.56 4.32
CA SER A 124 -21.81 -8.25 4.68
C SER A 124 -21.99 -6.85 5.26
N LEU A 125 -21.01 -6.34 6.01
CA LEU A 125 -21.04 -4.98 6.54
C LEU A 125 -20.95 -3.95 5.39
N PHE A 126 -20.00 -4.13 4.47
CA PHE A 126 -19.86 -3.23 3.31
C PHE A 126 -21.05 -3.34 2.35
N ASP A 127 -21.58 -4.55 2.10
CA ASP A 127 -22.79 -4.76 1.29
C ASP A 127 -24.00 -4.04 1.92
N THR A 128 -24.12 -4.06 3.26
CA THR A 128 -25.17 -3.33 3.97
C THR A 128 -24.99 -1.83 3.82
N ALA A 129 -23.76 -1.32 3.87
CA ALA A 129 -23.49 0.09 3.62
C ALA A 129 -23.91 0.51 2.19
N ILE A 130 -23.61 -0.32 1.18
CA ILE A 130 -24.02 -0.08 -0.22
C ILE A 130 -25.56 -0.17 -0.39
N LYS A 131 -26.20 -1.12 0.29
CA LYS A 131 -27.66 -1.29 0.23
C LYS A 131 -28.40 -0.01 0.66
N HIS A 132 -27.81 0.77 1.57
CA HIS A 132 -28.34 2.04 2.04
C HIS A 132 -27.67 3.26 1.37
N GLN A 133 -27.21 3.11 0.12
CA GLN A 133 -26.51 4.19 -0.60
C GLN A 133 -27.39 5.43 -0.86
N ASP A 134 -28.70 5.29 -0.87
CA ASP A 134 -29.68 6.37 -0.97
C ASP A 134 -29.59 7.35 0.21
N LEU A 135 -29.09 6.91 1.35
CA LEU A 135 -28.84 7.74 2.54
C LEU A 135 -27.47 8.45 2.50
N ILE A 136 -26.63 8.12 1.51
CA ILE A 136 -25.31 8.72 1.35
C ILE A 136 -25.44 10.08 0.67
N THR A 137 -25.07 11.12 1.41
CA THR A 137 -25.22 12.50 0.94
C THR A 137 -24.17 12.96 -0.07
N SER A 138 -23.04 12.25 -0.15
CA SER A 138 -21.98 12.55 -1.10
C SER A 138 -21.44 11.29 -1.77
N PRO A 139 -21.35 11.26 -3.11
CA PRO A 139 -20.84 10.10 -3.86
C PRO A 139 -19.44 9.63 -3.44
N ILE A 140 -18.66 10.51 -2.84
CA ILE A 140 -17.32 10.20 -2.34
C ILE A 140 -17.32 9.05 -1.33
N HIS A 141 -18.36 8.95 -0.48
CA HIS A 141 -18.45 7.89 0.52
C HIS A 141 -18.67 6.52 -0.12
N LEU A 142 -19.32 6.47 -1.27
CA LEU A 142 -19.38 5.24 -2.08
C LEU A 142 -17.99 4.84 -2.57
N GLY A 143 -17.19 5.82 -3.02
CA GLY A 143 -15.80 5.60 -3.38
C GLY A 143 -14.99 5.00 -2.23
N CYS A 144 -15.19 5.50 -1.01
CA CYS A 144 -14.55 4.96 0.20
C CYS A 144 -14.97 3.51 0.47
N ILE A 145 -16.27 3.21 0.41
CA ILE A 145 -16.79 1.84 0.62
C ILE A 145 -16.23 0.89 -0.42
N TYR A 146 -16.21 1.27 -1.70
CA TYR A 146 -15.63 0.45 -2.77
C TYR A 146 -14.13 0.24 -2.59
N ASN A 147 -13.36 1.25 -2.13
CA ASN A 147 -11.97 1.07 -1.79
C ASN A 147 -11.76 0.01 -0.67
N HIS A 148 -12.60 0.03 0.37
CA HIS A 148 -12.53 -0.97 1.45
C HIS A 148 -12.92 -2.37 0.99
N LEU A 149 -13.91 -2.50 0.09
CA LEU A 149 -14.18 -3.77 -0.58
C LEU A 149 -13.00 -4.23 -1.42
N GLY A 150 -12.37 -3.33 -2.17
CA GLY A 150 -11.12 -3.64 -2.89
C GLY A 150 -10.04 -4.19 -1.96
N GLN A 151 -9.84 -3.57 -0.78
CA GLN A 151 -8.90 -4.05 0.24
C GLN A 151 -9.28 -5.43 0.79
N LEU A 152 -10.55 -5.66 1.08
CA LEU A 152 -11.04 -6.96 1.56
C LEU A 152 -10.73 -8.07 0.57
N TYR A 153 -11.01 -7.82 -0.72
CA TYR A 153 -10.76 -8.80 -1.78
C TYR A 153 -9.27 -8.98 -2.05
N ASP A 154 -8.45 -7.90 -2.01
CA ASP A 154 -6.98 -8.01 -2.09
C ASP A 154 -6.42 -8.87 -0.95
N CYS A 155 -6.90 -8.68 0.27
CA CYS A 155 -6.51 -9.55 1.39
C CYS A 155 -6.90 -11.01 1.14
N ALA A 156 -8.09 -11.25 0.62
CA ALA A 156 -8.54 -12.60 0.31
C ALA A 156 -7.65 -13.31 -0.73
N THR A 157 -7.04 -12.57 -1.67
CA THR A 157 -6.08 -13.16 -2.63
C THR A 157 -4.87 -13.79 -1.97
N ARG A 158 -4.49 -13.32 -0.77
CA ARG A 158 -3.30 -13.75 -0.03
C ARG A 158 -3.56 -14.83 1.00
N TYR A 159 -4.77 -14.89 1.54
CA TYR A 159 -5.11 -15.73 2.69
C TYR A 159 -6.17 -16.79 2.41
N MET A 160 -6.84 -16.75 1.24
CA MET A 160 -7.89 -17.69 0.89
C MET A 160 -7.40 -18.65 -0.19
N ASP A 161 -7.30 -19.94 0.16
CA ASP A 161 -6.80 -20.97 -0.75
C ASP A 161 -7.75 -21.28 -1.92
N LYS A 162 -9.05 -21.01 -1.73
CA LYS A 162 -10.08 -21.30 -2.73
C LYS A 162 -10.31 -20.13 -3.67
N ASN A 163 -10.06 -20.34 -4.96
CA ASN A 163 -10.38 -19.43 -6.06
C ASN A 163 -9.73 -18.03 -5.97
N PRO A 164 -8.39 -17.93 -5.82
CA PRO A 164 -7.70 -16.64 -5.72
C PRO A 164 -7.95 -15.73 -6.94
N ALA A 165 -8.19 -16.30 -8.13
CA ALA A 165 -8.49 -15.52 -9.34
C ALA A 165 -9.81 -14.74 -9.24
N ALA A 166 -10.83 -15.27 -8.58
CA ALA A 166 -12.08 -14.55 -8.36
C ALA A 166 -11.91 -13.37 -7.39
N TYR A 167 -11.10 -13.57 -6.32
CA TYR A 167 -10.77 -12.51 -5.38
C TYR A 167 -9.95 -11.41 -6.06
N PHE A 168 -8.96 -11.78 -6.87
CA PHE A 168 -8.18 -10.82 -7.65
C PHE A 168 -9.07 -9.98 -8.58
N LYS A 169 -9.94 -10.64 -9.36
CA LYS A 169 -10.90 -9.94 -10.23
C LYS A 169 -11.81 -8.99 -9.45
N GLY A 170 -12.35 -9.44 -8.33
CA GLY A 170 -13.20 -8.63 -7.47
C GLY A 170 -12.46 -7.43 -6.88
N ALA A 171 -11.20 -7.61 -6.44
CA ALA A 171 -10.38 -6.50 -5.94
C ALA A 171 -10.18 -5.41 -7.00
N ILE A 172 -9.83 -5.80 -8.24
CA ILE A 172 -9.67 -4.86 -9.36
C ILE A 172 -10.98 -4.11 -9.63
N GLU A 173 -12.10 -4.83 -9.68
CA GLU A 173 -13.42 -4.25 -9.95
C GLU A 173 -13.78 -3.19 -8.91
N TYR A 174 -13.65 -3.52 -7.62
CA TYR A 174 -13.96 -2.59 -6.54
C TYR A 174 -13.00 -1.40 -6.48
N TYR A 175 -11.70 -1.58 -6.70
CA TYR A 175 -10.78 -0.46 -6.78
C TYR A 175 -11.07 0.46 -7.98
N ARG A 176 -11.46 -0.08 -9.13
CA ARG A 176 -11.88 0.72 -10.29
C ARG A 176 -13.17 1.49 -10.02
N LEU A 177 -14.12 0.86 -9.32
CA LEU A 177 -15.33 1.56 -8.87
C LEU A 177 -14.96 2.70 -7.89
N ALA A 178 -14.05 2.46 -6.96
CA ALA A 178 -13.56 3.50 -6.08
C ALA A 178 -12.94 4.67 -6.86
N GLN A 179 -12.09 4.41 -7.85
CA GLN A 179 -11.48 5.44 -8.71
C GLN A 179 -12.50 6.22 -9.55
N LYS A 180 -13.66 5.63 -9.84
CA LYS A 180 -14.76 6.34 -10.54
C LYS A 180 -15.35 7.44 -9.67
N TYR A 181 -15.53 7.20 -8.37
CA TYR A 181 -16.05 8.18 -7.41
C TYR A 181 -14.96 9.10 -6.84
N LEU A 182 -13.76 8.57 -6.64
CA LEU A 182 -12.57 9.28 -6.17
C LEU A 182 -11.68 9.57 -7.38
N SER A 183 -12.15 10.47 -8.26
CA SER A 183 -11.46 10.73 -9.53
C SER A 183 -10.16 11.52 -9.32
N LYS A 184 -9.21 11.36 -10.23
CA LYS A 184 -7.93 12.09 -10.20
C LYS A 184 -8.05 13.62 -10.28
N TYR A 185 -9.21 14.13 -10.69
CA TYR A 185 -9.46 15.57 -10.81
C TYR A 185 -10.05 16.18 -9.54
N THR A 186 -10.83 15.41 -8.79
CA THR A 186 -11.51 15.87 -7.58
C THR A 186 -10.85 15.39 -6.30
N TYR A 187 -10.27 14.19 -6.33
CA TYR A 187 -9.62 13.53 -5.18
C TYR A 187 -8.30 12.89 -5.62
N PRO A 188 -7.33 13.69 -6.10
CA PRO A 188 -6.11 13.18 -6.70
C PRO A 188 -5.35 12.23 -5.76
N TYR A 189 -5.25 12.57 -4.50
CA TYR A 189 -4.47 11.77 -3.54
C TYR A 189 -5.12 10.41 -3.28
N ASP A 190 -6.44 10.35 -3.07
CA ASP A 190 -7.14 9.07 -2.91
C ASP A 190 -7.03 8.23 -4.19
N TYR A 191 -7.19 8.85 -5.36
CA TYR A 191 -6.99 8.18 -6.65
C TYR A 191 -5.58 7.61 -6.78
N GLY A 192 -4.56 8.41 -6.49
CA GLY A 192 -3.15 8.00 -6.56
C GLY A 192 -2.84 6.86 -5.59
N TYR A 193 -3.40 6.90 -4.38
CA TYR A 193 -3.22 5.82 -3.40
C TYR A 193 -3.92 4.52 -3.81
N ILE A 194 -5.10 4.59 -4.43
CA ILE A 194 -5.77 3.42 -5.00
C ILE A 194 -4.94 2.85 -6.16
N SER A 195 -4.36 3.71 -7.01
CA SER A 195 -3.46 3.28 -8.08
C SER A 195 -2.22 2.55 -7.52
N TYR A 196 -1.62 3.07 -6.45
CA TYR A 196 -0.53 2.39 -5.75
C TYR A 196 -0.95 1.00 -5.21
N LYS A 197 -2.14 0.87 -4.63
CA LYS A 197 -2.69 -0.43 -4.20
C LYS A 197 -2.93 -1.38 -5.36
N LEU A 198 -3.49 -0.89 -6.47
CA LEU A 198 -3.69 -1.67 -7.68
C LEU A 198 -2.37 -2.19 -8.25
N SER A 199 -1.31 -1.37 -8.24
CA SER A 199 0.03 -1.82 -8.65
C SER A 199 0.50 -3.00 -7.80
N LYS A 200 0.39 -2.93 -6.49
CA LYS A 200 0.74 -4.04 -5.59
C LYS A 200 -0.10 -5.30 -5.85
N LEU A 201 -1.39 -5.12 -6.09
CA LEU A 201 -2.30 -6.22 -6.41
C LEU A 201 -1.90 -6.92 -7.71
N PHE A 202 -1.64 -6.18 -8.79
CA PHE A 202 -1.19 -6.73 -10.07
C PHE A 202 0.17 -7.42 -9.96
N PHE A 203 1.10 -6.85 -9.19
CA PHE A 203 2.39 -7.48 -8.92
C PHE A 203 2.24 -8.81 -8.17
N ASN A 204 1.39 -8.88 -7.15
CA ASN A 204 1.11 -10.13 -6.43
C ASN A 204 0.48 -11.19 -7.33
N TYR A 205 -0.37 -10.80 -8.26
CA TYR A 205 -0.94 -11.71 -9.25
C TYR A 205 0.12 -12.23 -10.22
N TRP A 206 0.98 -11.33 -10.74
CA TRP A 206 2.12 -11.74 -11.56
C TRP A 206 3.00 -12.77 -10.84
N ARG A 207 3.32 -12.55 -9.57
CA ARG A 207 4.13 -13.51 -8.77
C ARG A 207 3.50 -14.90 -8.67
N GLN A 208 2.18 -15.01 -8.75
CA GLN A 208 1.46 -16.28 -8.66
C GLN A 208 1.24 -16.95 -10.02
N LYS A 209 1.12 -16.17 -11.09
CA LYS A 209 0.70 -16.64 -12.42
C LYS A 209 1.73 -16.40 -13.52
N GLU A 210 2.78 -15.64 -13.24
CA GLU A 210 3.80 -15.21 -14.21
C GLU A 210 3.20 -14.51 -15.45
N ASP A 211 2.00 -13.92 -15.28
CA ASP A 211 1.32 -13.18 -16.34
C ASP A 211 2.01 -11.85 -16.59
N ILE A 212 2.74 -11.73 -17.67
CA ILE A 212 3.49 -10.51 -18.03
C ILE A 212 2.58 -9.29 -18.21
N GLN A 213 1.30 -9.48 -18.57
CA GLN A 213 0.37 -8.38 -18.68
C GLN A 213 0.06 -7.79 -17.30
N ALA A 214 -0.06 -8.62 -16.27
CA ALA A 214 -0.21 -8.14 -14.90
C ALA A 214 1.01 -7.31 -14.44
N LEU A 215 2.22 -7.69 -14.85
CA LEU A 215 3.42 -6.89 -14.55
C LEU A 215 3.38 -5.52 -15.25
N ARG A 216 2.93 -5.46 -16.51
CA ARG A 216 2.71 -4.20 -17.24
C ARG A 216 1.65 -3.33 -16.58
N ASP A 217 0.55 -3.94 -16.15
CA ASP A 217 -0.55 -3.25 -15.47
C ASP A 217 -0.07 -2.70 -14.10
N ALA A 218 0.80 -3.44 -13.39
CA ALA A 218 1.42 -2.97 -12.17
C ALA A 218 2.26 -1.69 -12.40
N VAL A 219 3.12 -1.70 -13.44
CA VAL A 219 3.92 -0.53 -13.82
C VAL A 219 3.01 0.65 -14.20
N PHE A 220 1.98 0.41 -15.00
CA PHE A 220 1.04 1.44 -15.41
C PHE A 220 0.37 2.12 -14.21
N GLN A 221 -0.15 1.34 -13.28
CA GLN A 221 -0.82 1.87 -12.09
C GLN A 221 0.15 2.66 -11.19
N LEU A 222 1.38 2.20 -11.08
CA LEU A 222 2.39 2.91 -10.29
C LEU A 222 2.81 4.24 -10.94
N ARG A 223 2.84 4.31 -12.28
CA ARG A 223 3.03 5.57 -13.01
C ARG A 223 1.86 6.55 -12.82
N GLU A 224 0.62 6.06 -12.70
CA GLU A 224 -0.51 6.94 -12.36
C GLU A 224 -0.38 7.49 -10.94
N ALA A 225 0.10 6.71 -9.97
CA ALA A 225 0.39 7.18 -8.62
C ALA A 225 1.53 8.23 -8.61
N GLU A 226 2.60 8.01 -9.37
CA GLU A 226 3.75 8.92 -9.50
C GLU A 226 3.34 10.33 -9.98
N LYS A 227 2.36 10.42 -10.87
CA LYS A 227 1.85 11.72 -11.38
C LYS A 227 1.20 12.56 -10.28
N ILE A 228 0.70 11.93 -9.24
CA ILE A 228 0.03 12.58 -8.11
C ILE A 228 1.00 12.86 -6.97
N TYR A 229 1.76 11.85 -6.58
CA TYR A 229 2.76 11.93 -5.52
C TYR A 229 4.11 12.30 -6.12
N THR A 230 4.33 13.62 -6.23
CA THR A 230 5.53 14.17 -6.85
C THR A 230 6.66 14.35 -5.83
N TYR A 231 7.90 14.43 -6.33
CA TYR A 231 9.08 14.73 -5.50
C TYR A 231 8.93 16.02 -4.68
N ALA A 232 8.31 17.05 -5.25
CA ALA A 232 8.17 18.35 -4.59
C ALA A 232 7.18 18.35 -3.42
N LEU A 233 6.13 17.52 -3.49
CA LEU A 233 5.05 17.53 -2.50
C LEU A 233 5.12 16.36 -1.51
N PHE A 234 5.65 15.23 -1.96
CA PHE A 234 5.68 13.98 -1.18
C PHE A 234 6.98 13.23 -1.40
N PRO A 235 8.16 13.81 -1.06
CA PRO A 235 9.46 13.23 -1.40
C PRO A 235 9.63 11.79 -0.94
N GLU A 236 9.20 11.45 0.28
CA GLU A 236 9.33 10.10 0.84
C GLU A 236 8.47 9.08 0.11
N PHE A 237 7.19 9.41 -0.09
CA PHE A 237 6.29 8.50 -0.79
C PHE A 237 6.62 8.40 -2.28
N TRP A 238 7.10 9.49 -2.87
CA TRP A 238 7.64 9.47 -4.24
C TRP A 238 8.88 8.54 -4.32
N ALA A 239 9.79 8.62 -3.36
CA ALA A 239 10.96 7.73 -3.31
C ALA A 239 10.54 6.26 -3.17
N GLU A 240 9.51 5.95 -2.38
CA GLU A 240 8.92 4.61 -2.30
C GLU A 240 8.37 4.16 -3.66
N ILE A 241 7.61 5.02 -4.34
CA ILE A 241 7.09 4.76 -5.70
C ILE A 241 8.25 4.52 -6.67
N GLN A 242 9.31 5.34 -6.63
CA GLN A 242 10.50 5.18 -7.48
C GLN A 242 11.20 3.84 -7.24
N GLY A 243 11.36 3.42 -5.98
CA GLY A 243 11.94 2.12 -5.66
C GLY A 243 11.11 0.95 -6.22
N GLN A 244 9.79 1.03 -6.10
CA GLN A 244 8.91 0.01 -6.67
C GLN A 244 8.90 0.03 -8.21
N LEU A 245 8.93 1.22 -8.84
CA LEU A 245 9.08 1.34 -10.30
C LEU A 245 10.39 0.72 -10.77
N GLY A 246 11.51 1.02 -10.11
CA GLY A 246 12.81 0.44 -10.42
C GLY A 246 12.74 -1.08 -10.42
N TYR A 247 12.14 -1.66 -9.38
CA TYR A 247 11.99 -3.11 -9.26
C TYR A 247 11.09 -3.73 -10.35
N LEU A 248 9.88 -3.19 -10.56
CA LEU A 248 8.94 -3.70 -11.56
C LEU A 248 9.48 -3.56 -12.99
N LEU A 249 10.12 -2.43 -13.30
CA LEU A 249 10.74 -2.19 -14.60
C LEU A 249 11.97 -3.09 -14.83
N SER A 250 12.78 -3.35 -13.79
CA SER A 250 13.90 -4.29 -13.87
C SER A 250 13.42 -5.71 -14.21
N LEU A 251 12.33 -6.17 -13.58
CA LEU A 251 11.70 -7.44 -13.92
C LEU A 251 11.17 -7.42 -15.37
N LEU A 252 10.40 -6.40 -15.73
CA LEU A 252 9.80 -6.29 -17.06
C LEU A 252 10.87 -6.23 -18.15
N GLY A 253 11.95 -5.44 -17.96
CA GLY A 253 13.09 -5.36 -18.85
C GLY A 253 13.81 -6.70 -19.02
N SER A 254 13.94 -7.46 -17.93
CA SER A 254 14.51 -8.82 -17.97
C SER A 254 13.64 -9.78 -18.78
N PHE A 255 12.33 -9.81 -18.56
CA PHE A 255 11.41 -10.68 -19.30
C PHE A 255 11.29 -10.32 -20.77
N THR A 256 11.25 -9.03 -21.10
CA THR A 256 11.11 -8.55 -22.49
C THR A 256 12.44 -8.42 -23.20
N LYS A 257 13.57 -8.56 -22.49
CA LYS A 257 14.93 -8.28 -22.98
C LYS A 257 15.06 -6.87 -23.56
N SER A 258 14.28 -5.91 -23.03
CA SER A 258 14.29 -4.53 -23.46
C SER A 258 15.27 -3.72 -22.61
N GLU A 259 16.23 -3.11 -23.26
CA GLU A 259 17.20 -2.21 -22.65
C GLU A 259 16.56 -0.89 -22.24
N ASP A 260 15.71 -0.31 -23.10
CA ASP A 260 14.98 0.94 -22.77
C ASP A 260 14.22 0.81 -21.46
N ILE A 261 13.58 -0.34 -21.23
CA ILE A 261 12.88 -0.63 -19.97
C ILE A 261 13.88 -0.79 -18.82
N SER A 262 15.02 -1.40 -19.06
CA SER A 262 16.09 -1.56 -18.06
C SER A 262 16.71 -0.20 -17.67
N GLU A 263 16.91 0.69 -18.64
CA GLU A 263 17.36 2.07 -18.39
C GLU A 263 16.33 2.88 -17.56
N LEU A 264 15.04 2.72 -17.84
CA LEU A 264 13.99 3.32 -17.01
C LEU A 264 14.01 2.78 -15.56
N ALA A 265 14.38 1.53 -15.36
CA ALA A 265 14.56 0.96 -14.02
C ALA A 265 15.74 1.61 -13.30
N ILE A 266 16.88 1.76 -13.96
CA ILE A 266 18.06 2.46 -13.43
C ILE A 266 17.70 3.90 -13.04
N ALA A 267 17.03 4.63 -13.94
CA ALA A 267 16.59 5.99 -13.69
C ALA A 267 15.68 6.08 -12.45
N SER A 268 14.77 5.12 -12.27
CA SER A 268 13.90 5.07 -11.10
C SER A 268 14.67 4.83 -9.81
N TYR A 269 15.65 3.92 -9.76
CA TYR A 269 16.49 3.74 -8.59
C TYR A 269 17.37 4.97 -8.30
N LYS A 270 17.97 5.60 -9.32
CA LYS A 270 18.71 6.85 -9.18
C LYS A 270 17.80 7.99 -8.66
N ASN A 271 16.55 8.02 -9.07
CA ASN A 271 15.56 8.96 -8.52
C ASN A 271 15.29 8.70 -7.04
N ARG A 272 15.13 7.43 -6.63
CA ARG A 272 14.99 7.09 -5.20
C ARG A 272 16.17 7.58 -4.38
N GLN A 273 17.40 7.42 -4.87
CA GLN A 273 18.63 7.86 -4.21
C GLN A 273 18.75 9.38 -4.04
N LYS A 274 17.95 10.20 -4.75
CA LYS A 274 17.88 11.65 -4.52
C LYS A 274 17.26 12.00 -3.15
N VAL A 275 16.38 11.15 -2.64
CA VAL A 275 15.72 11.30 -1.33
C VAL A 275 16.39 10.42 -0.29
N ILE A 276 16.59 9.16 -0.63
CA ILE A 276 17.25 8.16 0.22
C ILE A 276 18.75 8.24 -0.07
N THR A 277 19.43 9.19 0.56
CA THR A 277 20.87 9.39 0.38
C THR A 277 21.65 8.40 1.27
N GLU A 278 22.92 8.15 0.90
CA GLU A 278 23.84 7.32 1.68
C GLU A 278 23.90 7.76 3.16
N ARG A 279 23.90 9.07 3.40
CA ARG A 279 23.94 9.63 4.76
C ARG A 279 22.66 9.40 5.55
N ARG A 280 21.49 9.44 4.88
CA ARG A 280 20.18 9.38 5.51
C ARG A 280 19.75 7.94 5.82
N ASP A 281 19.90 7.07 4.85
CA ASP A 281 19.61 5.64 4.95
C ASP A 281 20.61 4.85 4.09
N PRO A 282 21.79 4.56 4.63
CA PRO A 282 22.86 3.88 3.90
C PRO A 282 22.42 2.52 3.36
N LEU A 283 21.59 1.77 4.10
CA LEU A 283 21.19 0.43 3.69
C LEU A 283 20.25 0.47 2.48
N LEU A 284 19.23 1.33 2.50
CA LEU A 284 18.33 1.48 1.36
C LEU A 284 19.03 2.10 0.15
N TRP A 285 20.00 2.99 0.37
CA TRP A 285 20.82 3.53 -0.71
C TRP A 285 21.68 2.44 -1.36
N ALA A 286 22.33 1.60 -0.55
CA ALA A 286 23.13 0.46 -1.03
C ALA A 286 22.27 -0.60 -1.76
N GLU A 287 21.05 -0.85 -1.30
CA GLU A 287 20.10 -1.71 -2.03
C GLU A 287 19.75 -1.15 -3.42
N CYS A 288 19.64 0.17 -3.57
CA CYS A 288 19.46 0.77 -4.89
C CYS A 288 20.70 0.56 -5.77
N SER A 289 21.90 0.78 -5.23
CA SER A 289 23.15 0.56 -5.96
C SER A 289 23.31 -0.91 -6.38
N GLU A 290 23.07 -1.87 -5.48
CA GLU A 290 23.06 -3.30 -5.82
C GLU A 290 22.11 -3.60 -7.00
N ASN A 291 20.87 -3.09 -6.95
CA ASN A 291 19.90 -3.32 -8.03
C ASN A 291 20.31 -2.66 -9.35
N ILE A 292 20.90 -1.47 -9.31
CA ILE A 292 21.45 -0.79 -10.51
C ILE A 292 22.60 -1.63 -11.09
N GLY A 293 23.52 -2.11 -10.26
CA GLY A 293 24.60 -3.01 -10.67
C GLY A 293 24.09 -4.28 -11.33
N ASP A 294 23.08 -4.92 -10.76
CA ASP A 294 22.43 -6.11 -11.36
C ASP A 294 21.84 -5.82 -12.76
N ILE A 295 21.28 -4.63 -12.97
CA ILE A 295 20.74 -4.23 -14.29
C ILE A 295 21.87 -4.00 -15.28
N TYR A 296 22.91 -3.24 -14.92
CA TYR A 296 24.07 -3.00 -15.79
C TYR A 296 24.80 -4.29 -16.12
N TYR A 297 24.98 -5.22 -15.16
CA TYR A 297 25.54 -6.54 -15.43
C TYR A 297 24.77 -7.32 -16.51
N ARG A 298 23.43 -7.31 -16.43
CA ARG A 298 22.59 -7.98 -17.46
C ARG A 298 22.73 -7.33 -18.83
N ILE A 299 22.77 -5.99 -18.90
CA ILE A 299 22.96 -5.26 -20.15
C ILE A 299 24.33 -5.61 -20.74
N GLY A 300 25.39 -5.45 -19.93
CA GLY A 300 26.77 -5.71 -20.35
C GLY A 300 27.02 -7.13 -20.82
N ARG A 301 26.49 -8.11 -20.09
CA ARG A 301 26.60 -9.52 -20.47
C ARG A 301 25.84 -9.86 -21.75
N ASN A 302 24.63 -9.31 -21.94
CA ASN A 302 23.80 -9.62 -23.12
C ASN A 302 24.35 -9.03 -24.41
N LYS A 303 25.04 -7.89 -24.32
CA LYS A 303 25.58 -7.15 -25.48
C LYS A 303 27.08 -7.24 -25.65
N ALA A 304 27.79 -7.90 -24.74
CA ALA A 304 29.24 -7.82 -24.66
C ALA A 304 29.71 -6.37 -24.51
N ASP A 305 28.99 -5.57 -23.69
CA ASP A 305 29.25 -4.16 -23.46
C ASP A 305 30.15 -3.99 -22.23
N ARG A 306 31.42 -3.63 -22.52
CA ARG A 306 32.43 -3.42 -21.49
C ARG A 306 32.06 -2.29 -20.53
N ALA A 307 31.57 -1.16 -21.06
CA ALA A 307 31.24 -0.01 -20.24
C ALA A 307 30.11 -0.34 -19.24
N ALA A 308 29.09 -1.05 -19.69
CA ALA A 308 28.01 -1.51 -18.79
C ALA A 308 28.51 -2.45 -17.69
N LEU A 309 29.47 -3.32 -17.97
CA LEU A 309 30.08 -4.19 -16.95
C LEU A 309 30.95 -3.41 -15.96
N GLU A 310 31.62 -2.36 -16.40
CA GLU A 310 32.41 -1.45 -15.53
C GLU A 310 31.46 -0.65 -14.60
N GLU A 311 30.35 -0.11 -15.12
CA GLU A 311 29.30 0.51 -14.32
C GLU A 311 28.70 -0.46 -13.27
N ALA A 312 28.48 -1.73 -13.67
CA ALA A 312 28.00 -2.73 -12.72
C ALA A 312 28.97 -2.92 -11.53
N LEU A 313 30.28 -2.98 -11.81
CA LEU A 313 31.31 -3.12 -10.77
C LEU A 313 31.32 -1.91 -9.82
N GLU A 314 31.24 -0.70 -10.35
CA GLU A 314 31.19 0.53 -9.56
C GLU A 314 30.03 0.47 -8.54
N HIS A 315 28.83 0.21 -9.04
CA HIS A 315 27.64 0.12 -8.20
C HIS A 315 27.66 -1.04 -7.20
N PHE A 316 28.25 -2.19 -7.56
CA PHE A 316 28.44 -3.30 -6.63
C PHE A 316 29.46 -2.98 -5.52
N HIS A 317 30.54 -2.27 -5.82
CA HIS A 317 31.54 -1.84 -4.84
C HIS A 317 30.95 -0.81 -3.86
N ASP A 318 30.17 0.13 -4.34
CA ASP A 318 29.43 1.09 -3.51
C ASP A 318 28.52 0.39 -2.50
N ALA A 319 27.72 -0.57 -2.97
CA ALA A 319 26.86 -1.35 -2.10
C ALA A 319 27.65 -2.23 -1.11
N LEU A 320 28.73 -2.87 -1.58
CA LEU A 320 29.57 -3.74 -0.76
C LEU A 320 30.18 -2.97 0.41
N TYR A 321 30.73 -1.78 0.17
CA TYR A 321 31.31 -0.93 1.21
C TYR A 321 30.29 -0.66 2.35
N ILE A 322 29.06 -0.36 2.03
CA ILE A 322 28.01 -0.11 3.04
C ILE A 322 27.64 -1.39 3.78
N PHE A 323 27.48 -2.52 3.07
CA PHE A 323 27.10 -3.77 3.71
C PHE A 323 28.22 -4.35 4.58
N GLU A 324 29.50 -4.10 4.25
CA GLU A 324 30.64 -4.44 5.10
C GLU A 324 30.62 -3.64 6.39
N ASN A 325 30.42 -2.33 6.32
CA ASN A 325 30.30 -1.46 7.49
C ASN A 325 29.12 -1.85 8.39
N ALA A 326 28.03 -2.34 7.80
CA ALA A 326 26.86 -2.85 8.51
C ALA A 326 26.97 -4.33 8.93
N GLN A 327 28.06 -5.02 8.60
CA GLN A 327 28.32 -6.43 8.91
C GLN A 327 27.24 -7.41 8.40
N LEU A 328 26.66 -7.15 7.22
CA LEU A 328 25.60 -7.95 6.63
C LEU A 328 26.16 -9.12 5.81
N SER A 329 26.58 -10.19 6.47
CA SER A 329 27.34 -11.32 5.90
C SER A 329 26.72 -11.92 4.64
N GLU A 330 25.39 -12.11 4.59
CA GLU A 330 24.71 -12.69 3.41
C GLU A 330 24.75 -11.75 2.20
N ARG A 331 24.59 -10.43 2.43
CA ARG A 331 24.69 -9.43 1.35
C ARG A 331 26.11 -9.31 0.83
N ILE A 332 27.10 -9.31 1.73
CA ILE A 332 28.53 -9.29 1.39
C ILE A 332 28.87 -10.49 0.52
N LYS A 333 28.48 -11.70 0.93
CA LYS A 333 28.71 -12.92 0.15
C LYS A 333 28.10 -12.87 -1.25
N LYS A 334 26.84 -12.39 -1.36
CA LYS A 334 26.17 -12.22 -2.65
C LYS A 334 26.97 -11.28 -3.54
N LEU A 335 27.26 -10.06 -3.08
CA LEU A 335 27.96 -9.04 -3.86
C LEU A 335 29.37 -9.45 -4.27
N THR A 336 30.13 -10.10 -3.38
CA THR A 336 31.45 -10.66 -3.72
C THR A 336 31.34 -11.64 -4.89
N THR A 337 30.29 -12.48 -4.92
CA THR A 337 30.02 -13.39 -6.04
C THR A 337 29.66 -12.64 -7.30
N ASP A 338 28.84 -11.60 -7.21
CA ASP A 338 28.40 -10.78 -8.35
C ASP A 338 29.57 -10.00 -8.97
N ILE A 339 30.46 -9.44 -8.15
CA ILE A 339 31.70 -8.79 -8.57
C ILE A 339 32.62 -9.79 -9.29
N ALA A 340 32.81 -10.98 -8.71
CA ALA A 340 33.66 -12.01 -9.35
C ALA A 340 33.12 -12.43 -10.71
N ARG A 341 31.79 -12.63 -10.85
CA ARG A 341 31.15 -12.96 -12.14
C ARG A 341 31.29 -11.82 -13.15
N THR A 342 31.19 -10.57 -12.70
CA THR A 342 31.32 -9.40 -13.57
C THR A 342 32.75 -9.27 -14.09
N ASN A 343 33.76 -9.43 -13.21
CA ASN A 343 35.17 -9.46 -13.62
C ASN A 343 35.49 -10.60 -14.60
N GLN A 344 34.91 -11.79 -14.37
CA GLN A 344 35.04 -12.90 -15.33
C GLN A 344 34.48 -12.54 -16.70
N SER A 345 33.30 -11.88 -16.73
CA SER A 345 32.68 -11.42 -17.98
C SER A 345 33.53 -10.39 -18.70
N LEU A 346 34.15 -9.43 -17.97
CA LEU A 346 35.06 -8.44 -18.53
C LEU A 346 36.33 -9.07 -19.14
N ASN A 347 36.85 -10.10 -18.51
CA ASN A 347 38.05 -10.79 -19.00
C ASN A 347 37.78 -11.64 -20.26
N LEU A 348 36.52 -11.90 -20.57
CA LEU A 348 36.12 -12.66 -21.80
C LEU A 348 35.83 -11.74 -22.99
N LEU A 349 35.78 -10.43 -22.79
CA LEU A 349 35.64 -9.38 -23.83
C LEU A 349 36.99 -8.88 -24.29
#